data_95819f0eb60803e521c654148e6474f6
#
_entry.id   95819f0eb60803e521c654148e6474f6
#
_cell.length_a   1.000
_cell.length_b   1.000
_cell.length_c   1.000
_cell.angle_alpha   90.00
_cell.angle_beta   90.00
_cell.angle_gamma   90.00
#
_symmetry.space_group_name_H-M   'P 1'
#
loop_
_entity.id
_entity.type
_entity.pdbx_description
1 polymer ?
#
loop_
_entity_poly.entity_id
_entity_poly.type
_entity_poly.pdbx_seq_one_letter_code
_entity_poly.pdbx_strand_id
1 'polypeptide(L)'
;MHNSFFLPITYWFTFNTKMKPFLYIIILLAISPVFSYSQFGIKGGFNFAKVTKASNINAENTSGFLAGIFLAPPTKNVLGFRSEILYSKQGYDFKSGTTTGSVKLDYILLPQLMEINITKFVSLQVGMQVAYLLNASADSSKPASTGNAQADEIIDLMNRFDYGAAGGVEIHPFKGLLFGARMNISFSNLYKDPATMTTQPNFIPEIDAKNNVVQIFAGYRF
;
A
#
# COMPACT_ATOMS: atom_id res chain seq x y z
N MET A 1 41.67 -45.04 12.09
CA MET A 1 41.12 -44.68 10.74
C MET A 1 39.61 -44.57 10.89
N HIS A 2 39.08 -43.36 11.10
CA HIS A 2 37.64 -43.10 11.17
C HIS A 2 37.34 -41.98 10.18
N ASN A 3 36.76 -42.36 9.03
CA ASN A 3 36.28 -41.41 8.03
C ASN A 3 34.86 -41.00 8.40
N SER A 4 34.72 -39.75 8.86
CA SER A 4 33.42 -39.09 9.03
C SER A 4 32.99 -38.53 7.69
N PHE A 5 31.96 -39.10 7.08
CA PHE A 5 31.28 -38.57 5.91
C PHE A 5 30.37 -37.43 6.36
N PHE A 6 30.79 -36.18 6.17
CA PHE A 6 29.90 -35.02 6.21
C PHE A 6 29.26 -34.85 4.84
N LEU A 7 27.98 -35.16 4.73
CA LEU A 7 27.14 -34.79 3.58
C LEU A 7 26.74 -33.31 3.71
N PRO A 8 26.95 -32.47 2.68
CA PRO A 8 26.50 -31.10 2.72
C PRO A 8 24.97 -31.03 2.52
N ILE A 9 24.29 -30.39 3.48
CA ILE A 9 22.85 -30.07 3.44
C ILE A 9 22.67 -28.87 2.49
N THR A 10 22.76 -29.10 1.18
CA THR A 10 22.51 -28.09 0.14
C THR A 10 21.55 -28.58 -0.95
N TYR A 11 20.54 -29.38 -0.58
CA TYR A 11 19.48 -29.79 -1.52
C TYR A 11 18.10 -29.40 -0.99
N TRP A 12 17.82 -28.09 -0.92
CA TRP A 12 16.43 -27.66 -0.80
C TRP A 12 16.24 -26.36 -1.62
N PHE A 13 15.32 -26.44 -2.56
CA PHE A 13 14.82 -25.39 -3.46
C PHE A 13 15.53 -25.21 -4.82
N THR A 14 15.70 -26.26 -5.58
CA THR A 14 15.59 -26.13 -7.03
C THR A 14 14.14 -26.35 -7.44
N PHE A 15 13.34 -25.28 -7.44
CA PHE A 15 12.02 -25.31 -8.05
C PHE A 15 12.18 -25.63 -9.54
N ASN A 16 11.82 -26.85 -9.91
CA ASN A 16 11.87 -27.35 -11.27
C ASN A 16 11.10 -26.38 -12.19
N THR A 17 11.76 -25.80 -13.17
CA THR A 17 11.20 -24.82 -14.13
C THR A 17 9.95 -25.32 -14.85
N LYS A 18 9.74 -26.63 -14.95
CA LYS A 18 8.56 -27.27 -15.53
C LYS A 18 7.30 -27.19 -14.64
N MET A 19 7.44 -26.91 -13.33
CA MET A 19 6.30 -26.76 -12.41
C MET A 19 5.71 -25.35 -12.39
N LYS A 20 6.41 -24.35 -12.88
CA LYS A 20 5.93 -22.95 -12.88
C LYS A 20 4.59 -22.78 -13.61
N PRO A 21 4.39 -23.29 -14.85
CA PRO A 21 3.11 -23.11 -15.53
C PRO A 21 1.95 -23.82 -14.81
N PHE A 22 2.20 -24.97 -14.19
CA PHE A 22 1.18 -25.69 -13.44
C PHE A 22 0.76 -24.97 -12.17
N LEU A 23 1.69 -24.33 -11.46
CA LEU A 23 1.41 -23.49 -10.31
C LEU A 23 0.57 -22.25 -10.70
N TYR A 24 0.87 -21.60 -11.83
CA TYR A 24 0.06 -20.48 -12.33
C TYR A 24 -1.35 -20.92 -12.71
N ILE A 25 -1.53 -22.11 -13.29
CA ILE A 25 -2.85 -22.67 -13.61
C ILE A 25 -3.64 -22.97 -12.34
N ILE A 26 -3.02 -23.51 -11.29
CA ILE A 26 -3.67 -23.75 -10.00
C ILE A 26 -4.08 -22.42 -9.34
N ILE A 27 -3.21 -21.42 -9.37
CA ILE A 27 -3.53 -20.08 -8.85
C ILE A 27 -4.68 -19.45 -9.66
N LEU A 28 -4.66 -19.56 -10.97
CA LEU A 28 -5.71 -19.06 -11.85
C LEU A 28 -7.05 -19.79 -11.62
N LEU A 29 -7.03 -21.11 -11.44
CA LEU A 29 -8.19 -21.92 -11.09
C LEU A 29 -8.73 -21.63 -9.69
N ALA A 30 -7.87 -21.36 -8.71
CA ALA A 30 -8.27 -20.99 -7.36
C ALA A 30 -8.94 -19.59 -7.31
N ILE A 31 -8.59 -18.70 -8.22
CA ILE A 31 -9.17 -17.35 -8.34
C ILE A 31 -10.49 -17.38 -9.11
N SER A 32 -10.69 -18.34 -10.02
CA SER A 32 -11.87 -18.39 -10.91
C SER A 32 -13.25 -18.44 -10.21
N PRO A 33 -13.47 -19.16 -9.08
CA PRO A 33 -14.75 -19.16 -8.39
C PRO A 33 -15.07 -17.83 -7.71
N VAL A 34 -14.08 -17.00 -7.41
CA VAL A 34 -14.29 -15.68 -6.78
C VAL A 34 -15.00 -14.73 -7.75
N PHE A 35 -14.72 -14.82 -9.03
CA PHE A 35 -15.35 -13.98 -10.05
C PHE A 35 -16.84 -14.33 -10.32
N SER A 36 -17.25 -15.57 -10.07
CA SER A 36 -18.60 -16.04 -10.39
C SER A 36 -19.71 -15.44 -9.50
N TYR A 37 -19.32 -14.94 -8.30
CA TYR A 37 -20.25 -14.39 -7.31
C TYR A 37 -19.89 -12.95 -6.89
N SER A 38 -18.88 -12.35 -7.47
CA SER A 38 -18.43 -11.00 -7.14
C SER A 38 -19.05 -9.97 -8.07
N GLN A 39 -19.47 -8.86 -7.50
CA GLN A 39 -19.88 -7.68 -8.24
C GLN A 39 -18.67 -6.77 -8.45
N PHE A 40 -18.51 -6.31 -9.67
CA PHE A 40 -17.49 -5.33 -10.02
C PHE A 40 -17.94 -3.93 -9.59
N GLY A 41 -16.99 -3.09 -9.21
CA GLY A 41 -17.25 -1.70 -8.91
C GLY A 41 -16.03 -0.81 -9.14
N ILE A 42 -16.31 0.47 -9.17
CA ILE A 42 -15.30 1.54 -9.25
C ILE A 42 -15.38 2.40 -8.00
N LYS A 43 -14.26 2.95 -7.57
CA LYS A 43 -14.23 3.90 -6.47
C LYS A 43 -13.19 4.98 -6.67
N GLY A 44 -13.45 6.15 -6.07
CA GLY A 44 -12.53 7.27 -6.02
C GLY A 44 -12.71 8.05 -4.73
N GLY A 45 -11.69 8.82 -4.34
CA GLY A 45 -11.75 9.56 -3.09
C GLY A 45 -10.46 10.31 -2.78
N PHE A 46 -10.36 10.73 -1.52
CA PHE A 46 -9.23 11.49 -1.00
C PHE A 46 -8.46 10.69 0.04
N ASN A 47 -7.16 10.87 0.04
CA ASN A 47 -6.22 10.35 1.03
C ASN A 47 -5.77 11.49 1.93
N PHE A 48 -5.67 11.21 3.22
CA PHE A 48 -5.01 12.06 4.21
C PHE A 48 -3.89 11.23 4.81
N ALA A 49 -2.69 11.43 4.28
CA ALA A 49 -1.50 10.69 4.69
C ALA A 49 -0.82 11.37 5.87
N LYS A 50 -0.34 10.56 6.82
CA LYS A 50 0.45 11.00 7.96
C LYS A 50 1.63 10.07 8.15
N VAL A 51 2.83 10.62 8.12
CA VAL A 51 4.04 9.89 8.46
C VAL A 51 4.23 9.91 9.98
N THR A 52 4.39 8.74 10.57
CA THR A 52 4.65 8.58 12.02
C THR A 52 6.15 8.63 12.29
N LYS A 53 6.52 8.98 13.55
CA LYS A 53 7.93 9.07 13.99
C LYS A 53 8.80 10.02 13.13
N ALA A 54 8.22 11.11 12.70
CA ALA A 54 8.85 12.13 11.87
C ALA A 54 9.05 13.46 12.64
N SER A 55 9.30 13.38 13.95
CA SER A 55 9.46 14.53 14.84
C SER A 55 10.67 15.40 14.49
N ASN A 56 11.69 14.82 13.90
CA ASN A 56 12.90 15.51 13.47
C ASN A 56 12.69 16.44 12.27
N ILE A 57 11.62 16.25 11.48
CA ILE A 57 11.32 17.03 10.26
C ILE A 57 9.99 17.77 10.30
N ASN A 58 9.29 17.80 11.45
CA ASN A 58 7.96 18.41 11.58
C ASN A 58 7.04 18.06 10.40
N ALA A 59 6.87 16.75 10.14
CA ALA A 59 6.06 16.28 9.03
C ALA A 59 4.59 16.65 9.24
N GLU A 60 4.01 17.32 8.24
CA GLU A 60 2.60 17.68 8.19
C GLU A 60 1.82 16.73 7.28
N ASN A 61 0.52 16.64 7.52
CA ASN A 61 -0.35 15.79 6.72
C ASN A 61 -0.50 16.35 5.31
N THR A 62 -0.38 15.50 4.31
CA THR A 62 -0.65 15.88 2.93
C THR A 62 -1.90 15.17 2.43
N SER A 63 -2.70 15.89 1.66
CA SER A 63 -3.87 15.36 0.97
C SER A 63 -3.49 14.86 -0.42
N GLY A 64 -4.05 13.72 -0.80
CA GLY A 64 -3.93 13.16 -2.13
C GLY A 64 -5.27 12.59 -2.58
N PHE A 65 -5.26 11.85 -3.69
CA PHE A 65 -6.45 11.18 -4.18
C PHE A 65 -6.21 9.69 -4.39
N LEU A 66 -7.30 8.94 -4.44
CA LEU A 66 -7.31 7.54 -4.82
C LEU A 66 -8.36 7.30 -5.90
N ALA A 67 -8.09 6.36 -6.80
CA ALA A 67 -9.06 5.89 -7.78
C ALA A 67 -8.74 4.44 -8.16
N GLY A 68 -9.75 3.65 -8.44
CA GLY A 68 -9.55 2.27 -8.88
C GLY A 68 -10.81 1.45 -8.93
N ILE A 69 -10.61 0.15 -8.95
CA ILE A 69 -11.63 -0.86 -9.12
C ILE A 69 -11.66 -1.82 -7.94
N PHE A 70 -12.79 -2.46 -7.74
CA PHE A 70 -12.93 -3.49 -6.73
C PHE A 70 -13.86 -4.62 -7.20
N LEU A 71 -13.63 -5.79 -6.62
CA LEU A 71 -14.53 -6.94 -6.66
C LEU A 71 -15.03 -7.19 -5.26
N ALA A 72 -16.33 -7.26 -5.06
CA ALA A 72 -16.93 -7.43 -3.76
C ALA A 72 -18.10 -8.42 -3.83
N PRO A 73 -18.42 -9.10 -2.71
CA PRO A 73 -19.58 -9.97 -2.65
C PRO A 73 -20.87 -9.16 -2.70
N PRO A 74 -22.00 -9.79 -3.04
CA PRO A 74 -23.32 -9.18 -2.88
C PRO A 74 -23.56 -8.82 -1.40
N THR A 75 -24.16 -7.67 -1.13
CA THR A 75 -24.48 -7.18 0.23
C THR A 75 -25.51 -8.04 1.00
N LYS A 76 -26.07 -9.06 0.35
CA LYS A 76 -26.99 -10.01 1.00
C LYS A 76 -26.31 -10.98 1.96
N ASN A 77 -25.02 -11.24 1.77
CA ASN A 77 -24.25 -12.12 2.64
C ASN A 77 -23.71 -11.34 3.84
N VAL A 78 -23.78 -11.92 5.02
CA VAL A 78 -23.24 -11.31 6.25
C VAL A 78 -21.73 -11.12 6.14
N LEU A 79 -21.05 -12.12 5.57
CA LEU A 79 -19.60 -12.09 5.36
C LEU A 79 -19.28 -12.22 3.88
N GLY A 80 -18.27 -11.50 3.45
CA GLY A 80 -17.75 -11.58 2.11
C GLY A 80 -16.28 -11.19 2.05
N PHE A 81 -15.68 -11.40 0.89
CA PHE A 81 -14.30 -11.06 0.64
C PHE A 81 -14.25 -10.02 -0.48
N ARG A 82 -13.54 -8.92 -0.25
CA ARG A 82 -13.36 -7.83 -1.21
C ARG A 82 -11.89 -7.73 -1.60
N SER A 83 -11.65 -7.66 -2.88
CA SER A 83 -10.33 -7.40 -3.47
C SER A 83 -10.36 -6.10 -4.25
N GLU A 84 -9.36 -5.26 -4.06
CA GLU A 84 -9.30 -3.95 -4.72
C GLU A 84 -7.95 -3.75 -5.41
N ILE A 85 -7.96 -2.95 -6.48
CA ILE A 85 -6.76 -2.41 -7.13
C ILE A 85 -6.96 -0.91 -7.24
N LEU A 86 -6.12 -0.14 -6.52
CA LEU A 86 -6.25 1.31 -6.41
C LEU A 86 -4.94 1.99 -6.78
N TYR A 87 -5.02 3.01 -7.60
CA TYR A 87 -3.98 4.02 -7.69
C TYR A 87 -4.19 5.04 -6.57
N SER A 88 -3.12 5.41 -5.88
CA SER A 88 -3.20 6.25 -4.69
C SER A 88 -2.04 7.24 -4.66
N LYS A 89 -2.36 8.52 -4.71
CA LYS A 89 -1.40 9.59 -4.40
C LYS A 89 -1.39 9.84 -2.90
N GLN A 90 -0.19 9.85 -2.34
CA GLN A 90 0.06 10.06 -0.92
C GLN A 90 1.27 10.97 -0.76
N GLY A 91 1.71 11.20 0.46
CA GLY A 91 2.92 11.98 0.70
C GLY A 91 2.89 12.67 2.06
N TYR A 92 3.83 13.57 2.25
CA TYR A 92 3.91 14.43 3.43
C TYR A 92 4.64 15.71 3.10
N ASP A 93 4.28 16.77 3.81
CA ASP A 93 5.02 18.03 3.81
C ASP A 93 6.02 18.01 4.97
N PHE A 94 7.18 18.61 4.79
CA PHE A 94 8.20 18.66 5.82
C PHE A 94 8.75 20.06 6.00
N LYS A 95 9.19 20.35 7.24
CA LYS A 95 9.87 21.59 7.59
C LYS A 95 11.09 21.25 8.44
N SER A 96 12.28 21.45 7.86
CA SER A 96 13.57 21.23 8.53
C SER A 96 14.34 22.54 8.58
N GLY A 97 14.38 23.19 9.74
CA GLY A 97 14.96 24.53 9.90
C GLY A 97 14.24 25.58 9.03
N THR A 98 14.97 26.18 8.07
CA THR A 98 14.44 27.16 7.12
C THR A 98 14.00 26.53 5.79
N THR A 99 14.16 25.23 5.61
CA THR A 99 13.79 24.51 4.38
C THR A 99 12.42 23.87 4.55
N THR A 100 11.51 24.18 3.64
CA THR A 100 10.19 23.55 3.53
C THR A 100 10.12 22.80 2.20
N GLY A 101 9.40 21.70 2.19
CA GLY A 101 9.19 20.93 0.97
C GLY A 101 8.09 19.91 1.10
N SER A 102 7.78 19.23 0.01
CA SER A 102 6.80 18.15 -0.02
C SER A 102 7.39 16.91 -0.67
N VAL A 103 7.05 15.75 -0.13
CA VAL A 103 7.33 14.45 -0.71
C VAL A 103 6.02 13.88 -1.23
N LYS A 104 5.98 13.57 -2.53
CA LYS A 104 4.82 12.99 -3.22
C LYS A 104 5.13 11.55 -3.57
N LEU A 105 4.20 10.66 -3.30
CA LEU A 105 4.34 9.21 -3.43
C LEU A 105 3.16 8.65 -4.19
N ASP A 106 3.43 8.00 -5.30
CA ASP A 106 2.41 7.35 -6.13
C ASP A 106 2.46 5.83 -5.91
N TYR A 107 1.37 5.26 -5.42
CA TYR A 107 1.27 3.83 -5.10
C TYR A 107 0.21 3.12 -5.94
N ILE A 108 0.46 1.85 -6.22
CA ILE A 108 -0.60 0.87 -6.47
C ILE A 108 -0.87 0.14 -5.16
N LEU A 109 -2.12 0.16 -4.72
CA LEU A 109 -2.58 -0.53 -3.53
C LEU A 109 -3.40 -1.75 -3.92
N LEU A 110 -3.19 -2.85 -3.20
CA LEU A 110 -3.89 -4.13 -3.35
C LEU A 110 -4.53 -4.55 -2.01
N PRO A 111 -5.58 -3.88 -1.55
CA PRO A 111 -6.31 -4.27 -0.36
C PRO A 111 -7.03 -5.60 -0.56
N GLN A 112 -6.92 -6.48 0.44
CA GLN A 112 -7.64 -7.73 0.56
C GLN A 112 -8.44 -7.67 1.86
N LEU A 113 -9.75 -7.53 1.77
CA LEU A 113 -10.60 -7.16 2.88
C LEU A 113 -11.69 -8.19 3.09
N MET A 114 -11.96 -8.51 4.34
CA MET A 114 -13.21 -9.11 4.76
C MET A 114 -14.25 -8.00 4.92
N GLU A 115 -15.39 -8.15 4.30
CA GLU A 115 -16.53 -7.27 4.38
C GLU A 115 -17.58 -7.92 5.28
N ILE A 116 -17.95 -7.24 6.35
CA ILE A 116 -18.94 -7.68 7.34
C ILE A 116 -20.16 -6.79 7.20
N ASN A 117 -21.22 -7.29 6.58
CA ASN A 117 -22.46 -6.57 6.38
C ASN A 117 -23.30 -6.60 7.65
N ILE A 118 -23.28 -5.53 8.46
CA ILE A 118 -24.06 -5.41 9.70
C ILE A 118 -25.54 -5.23 9.35
N THR A 119 -25.81 -4.45 8.34
CA THR A 119 -27.13 -4.23 7.77
C THR A 119 -27.03 -4.15 6.24
N LYS A 120 -28.16 -4.07 5.55
CA LYS A 120 -28.17 -3.81 4.10
C LYS A 120 -27.59 -2.44 3.71
N PHE A 121 -27.39 -1.54 4.68
CA PHE A 121 -26.91 -0.18 4.46
C PHE A 121 -25.52 0.07 5.02
N VAL A 122 -25.02 -0.78 5.92
CA VAL A 122 -23.76 -0.54 6.64
C VAL A 122 -22.93 -1.81 6.64
N SER A 123 -21.69 -1.68 6.22
CA SER A 123 -20.69 -2.74 6.30
C SER A 123 -19.40 -2.24 6.96
N LEU A 124 -18.72 -3.15 7.66
CA LEU A 124 -17.37 -2.98 8.15
C LEU A 124 -16.40 -3.67 7.20
N GLN A 125 -15.24 -3.12 7.08
CA GLN A 125 -14.14 -3.68 6.30
C GLN A 125 -12.93 -3.85 7.21
N VAL A 126 -12.32 -5.02 7.17
CA VAL A 126 -11.06 -5.29 7.88
C VAL A 126 -10.22 -6.24 7.06
N GLY A 127 -8.93 -6.01 7.00
CA GLY A 127 -8.05 -6.89 6.24
C GLY A 127 -6.63 -6.37 6.15
N MET A 128 -5.93 -6.85 5.15
CA MET A 128 -4.55 -6.48 4.87
C MET A 128 -4.45 -5.75 3.53
N GLN A 129 -3.40 -4.95 3.41
CA GLN A 129 -3.08 -4.22 2.21
C GLN A 129 -1.61 -4.43 1.87
N VAL A 130 -1.34 -4.66 0.59
CA VAL A 130 0.00 -4.53 0.02
C VAL A 130 0.01 -3.29 -0.86
N ALA A 131 1.09 -2.55 -0.81
CA ALA A 131 1.30 -1.37 -1.63
C ALA A 131 2.64 -1.47 -2.38
N TYR A 132 2.65 -1.00 -3.62
CA TYR A 132 3.86 -0.90 -4.42
C TYR A 132 4.07 0.54 -4.86
N LEU A 133 5.23 1.12 -4.51
CA LEU A 133 5.62 2.47 -4.87
C LEU A 133 6.01 2.51 -6.35
N LEU A 134 5.23 3.25 -7.13
CA LEU A 134 5.48 3.47 -8.56
C LEU A 134 6.47 4.61 -8.77
N ASN A 135 6.22 5.74 -8.07
CA ASN A 135 6.98 6.95 -8.23
C ASN A 135 7.11 7.70 -6.90
N ALA A 136 8.24 8.37 -6.70
CA ALA A 136 8.48 9.27 -5.58
C ALA A 136 9.14 10.55 -6.09
N SER A 137 8.68 11.70 -5.62
CA SER A 137 9.29 12.98 -5.94
C SER A 137 9.32 13.86 -4.70
N ALA A 138 10.42 14.60 -4.52
CA ALA A 138 10.53 15.62 -3.48
C ALA A 138 10.72 16.98 -4.13
N ASP A 139 9.96 17.95 -3.63
CA ASP A 139 10.04 19.35 -4.02
C ASP A 139 10.47 20.17 -2.81
N SER A 140 11.50 20.98 -2.93
CA SER A 140 12.01 21.81 -1.84
C SER A 140 12.18 23.26 -2.27
N SER A 141 11.87 24.21 -1.39
CA SER A 141 11.92 25.65 -1.63
C SER A 141 13.33 26.24 -1.72
N LYS A 142 14.38 25.49 -1.42
CA LYS A 142 15.76 25.91 -1.70
C LYS A 142 16.16 25.41 -3.07
N PRO A 143 16.61 26.29 -4.00
CA PRO A 143 17.33 25.83 -5.16
C PRO A 143 18.56 25.06 -4.66
N ALA A 144 18.64 23.79 -5.00
CA ALA A 144 19.82 23.01 -4.76
C ALA A 144 20.97 23.70 -5.52
N SER A 145 21.86 24.34 -4.79
CA SER A 145 23.16 24.70 -5.32
C SER A 145 23.92 23.39 -5.51
N THR A 146 23.89 22.86 -6.67
CA THR A 146 24.49 21.59 -7.11
C THR A 146 23.48 20.41 -7.18
N GLY A 147 22.90 20.24 -8.36
CA GLY A 147 22.28 19.00 -8.81
C GLY A 147 20.81 18.89 -8.43
N ASN A 148 19.97 18.84 -9.45
CA ASN A 148 18.62 18.28 -9.32
C ASN A 148 18.78 16.85 -8.82
N ALA A 149 18.43 16.59 -7.57
CA ALA A 149 18.21 15.22 -7.11
C ALA A 149 17.05 14.68 -7.97
N GLN A 150 17.39 13.84 -8.93
CA GLN A 150 16.43 13.30 -9.87
C GLN A 150 15.45 12.41 -9.09
N ALA A 151 14.21 12.36 -9.52
CA ALA A 151 13.16 11.55 -8.91
C ALA A 151 13.60 10.08 -8.70
N ASP A 152 14.49 9.58 -9.53
CA ASP A 152 15.06 8.23 -9.45
C ASP A 152 15.93 8.02 -8.19
N GLU A 153 16.67 9.04 -7.72
CA GLU A 153 17.48 8.92 -6.51
C GLU A 153 16.65 8.77 -5.25
N ILE A 154 15.50 9.42 -5.19
CA ILE A 154 14.60 9.35 -4.02
C ILE A 154 13.92 7.98 -3.94
N ILE A 155 13.51 7.42 -5.06
CA ILE A 155 12.93 6.06 -5.13
C ILE A 155 13.92 5.01 -4.63
N ASP A 156 15.21 5.17 -4.89
CA ASP A 156 16.23 4.22 -4.46
C ASP A 156 16.48 4.24 -2.95
N LEU A 157 16.17 5.33 -2.28
CA LEU A 157 16.23 5.45 -0.81
C LEU A 157 14.98 4.88 -0.12
N MET A 158 13.90 4.62 -0.85
CA MET A 158 12.62 4.18 -0.30
C MET A 158 12.41 2.67 -0.44
N ASN A 159 11.62 2.12 0.47
CA ASN A 159 11.09 0.78 0.32
C ASN A 159 9.95 0.79 -0.70
N ARG A 160 10.13 0.06 -1.81
CA ARG A 160 9.09 -0.02 -2.86
C ARG A 160 7.88 -0.83 -2.44
N PHE A 161 8.08 -1.80 -1.54
CA PHE A 161 7.00 -2.62 -1.00
C PHE A 161 6.61 -2.14 0.38
N ASP A 162 5.31 -1.91 0.56
CA ASP A 162 4.70 -1.65 1.84
C ASP A 162 3.57 -2.65 2.07
N TYR A 163 3.39 -3.05 3.32
CA TYR A 163 2.30 -3.91 3.75
C TYR A 163 1.75 -3.44 5.08
N GLY A 164 0.47 -3.69 5.30
CA GLY A 164 -0.17 -3.19 6.49
C GLY A 164 -1.58 -3.72 6.68
N ALA A 165 -2.24 -3.21 7.72
CA ALA A 165 -3.63 -3.48 8.00
C ALA A 165 -4.52 -2.35 7.47
N ALA A 166 -5.73 -2.72 7.06
CA ALA A 166 -6.76 -1.80 6.62
C ALA A 166 -8.06 -2.09 7.37
N GLY A 167 -8.72 -1.04 7.86
CA GLY A 167 -10.01 -1.16 8.54
C GLY A 167 -10.88 0.06 8.27
N GLY A 168 -12.18 -0.16 8.10
CA GLY A 168 -13.07 0.95 7.75
C GLY A 168 -14.54 0.61 7.84
N VAL A 169 -15.35 1.61 7.53
CA VAL A 169 -16.80 1.54 7.46
C VAL A 169 -17.27 2.03 6.09
N GLU A 170 -18.30 1.39 5.57
CA GLU A 170 -18.93 1.73 4.31
C GLU A 170 -20.44 1.79 4.48
N ILE A 171 -21.09 2.78 3.87
CA ILE A 171 -22.53 2.94 3.81
C ILE A 171 -23.03 2.80 2.38
N HIS A 172 -24.17 2.14 2.21
CA HIS A 172 -24.83 1.86 0.94
C HIS A 172 -26.21 2.52 0.92
N PRO A 173 -26.31 3.85 0.70
CA PRO A 173 -27.59 4.56 0.77
C PRO A 173 -28.57 4.15 -0.33
N PHE A 174 -28.06 3.82 -1.51
CA PHE A 174 -28.83 3.40 -2.69
C PHE A 174 -28.19 2.19 -3.35
N LYS A 175 -28.96 1.49 -4.18
CA LYS A 175 -28.47 0.33 -4.94
C LYS A 175 -27.24 0.72 -5.78
N GLY A 176 -26.13 0.05 -5.54
CA GLY A 176 -24.86 0.26 -6.22
C GLY A 176 -24.00 1.39 -5.68
N LEU A 177 -24.57 2.45 -5.11
CA LEU A 177 -23.80 3.58 -4.57
C LEU A 177 -23.25 3.26 -3.18
N LEU A 178 -22.01 3.61 -2.95
CA LEU A 178 -21.34 3.45 -1.66
C LEU A 178 -20.50 4.67 -1.30
N PHE A 179 -20.41 4.94 0.00
CA PHE A 179 -19.48 5.91 0.61
C PHE A 179 -18.77 5.23 1.76
N GLY A 180 -17.52 5.58 1.98
CA GLY A 180 -16.78 4.95 3.07
C GLY A 180 -15.63 5.79 3.57
N ALA A 181 -15.19 5.41 4.78
CA ALA A 181 -13.96 5.87 5.37
C ALA A 181 -13.13 4.66 5.82
N ARG A 182 -11.83 4.70 5.55
CA ARG A 182 -10.89 3.61 5.85
C ARG A 182 -9.61 4.18 6.41
N MET A 183 -9.05 3.50 7.40
CA MET A 183 -7.71 3.73 7.91
C MET A 183 -6.80 2.59 7.46
N ASN A 184 -5.67 2.94 6.89
CA ASN A 184 -4.60 2.03 6.52
C ASN A 184 -3.40 2.32 7.42
N ILE A 185 -2.89 1.28 8.07
CA ILE A 185 -1.74 1.33 8.98
C ILE A 185 -0.62 0.52 8.35
N SER A 186 0.47 1.18 7.98
CA SER A 186 1.65 0.54 7.43
C SER A 186 2.48 -0.14 8.53
N PHE A 187 3.00 -1.32 8.24
CA PHE A 187 3.90 -2.06 9.12
C PHE A 187 5.35 -1.96 8.65
N SER A 188 5.59 -1.73 7.37
CA SER A 188 6.92 -1.54 6.83
C SER A 188 7.43 -0.12 7.05
N ASN A 189 8.74 0.04 7.06
CA ASN A 189 9.38 1.34 7.11
C ASN A 189 9.34 1.99 5.72
N LEU A 190 9.12 3.30 5.68
CA LEU A 190 9.03 4.06 4.43
C LEU A 190 10.39 4.12 3.72
N TYR A 191 11.47 4.22 4.48
CA TYR A 191 12.84 4.33 3.99
C TYR A 191 13.64 3.05 4.26
N LYS A 192 14.63 2.80 3.41
CA LYS A 192 15.64 1.76 3.61
C LYS A 192 16.55 2.12 4.79
N ASP A 193 17.22 1.12 5.35
CA ASP A 193 18.15 1.31 6.47
C ASP A 193 19.29 2.30 6.06
N PRO A 194 19.54 3.37 6.84
CA PRO A 194 20.60 4.33 6.56
C PRO A 194 22.00 3.72 6.56
N ALA A 195 22.24 2.58 7.22
CA ALA A 195 23.52 1.88 7.13
C ALA A 195 23.90 1.52 5.70
N THR A 196 22.93 1.51 4.78
CA THR A 196 23.12 1.28 3.34
C THR A 196 23.24 2.57 2.52
N MET A 197 23.07 3.74 3.14
CA MET A 197 23.09 5.04 2.46
C MET A 197 24.43 5.73 2.63
N THR A 198 25.04 6.14 1.54
CA THR A 198 26.33 6.88 1.55
C THR A 198 26.19 8.32 2.07
N THR A 199 24.98 8.91 1.95
CA THR A 199 24.65 10.26 2.44
C THR A 199 23.18 10.32 2.79
N GLN A 200 22.83 10.77 4.00
CA GLN A 200 21.45 10.92 4.44
C GLN A 200 20.94 12.34 4.15
N PRO A 201 19.98 12.52 3.24
CA PRO A 201 19.38 13.83 2.98
C PRO A 201 18.58 14.36 4.18
N ASN A 202 18.58 15.68 4.40
CA ASN A 202 17.93 16.34 5.54
C ASN A 202 16.39 16.24 5.57
N PHE A 203 15.76 15.70 4.53
CA PHE A 203 14.30 15.53 4.44
C PHE A 203 13.84 14.12 4.83
N ILE A 204 14.76 13.21 5.14
CA ILE A 204 14.41 11.83 5.54
C ILE A 204 14.06 11.83 7.02
N PRO A 205 12.84 11.36 7.40
CA PRO A 205 12.47 11.14 8.80
C PRO A 205 13.31 10.03 9.44
N GLU A 206 13.09 9.81 10.74
CA GLU A 206 13.70 8.67 11.41
C GLU A 206 13.42 7.35 10.68
N ILE A 207 14.33 6.39 10.82
CA ILE A 207 14.35 5.10 10.10
C ILE A 207 13.03 4.35 10.20
N ASP A 208 12.39 4.42 11.37
CA ASP A 208 11.12 3.74 11.67
C ASP A 208 9.87 4.50 11.19
N ALA A 209 10.01 5.50 10.34
CA ALA A 209 8.89 6.25 9.81
C ALA A 209 7.95 5.36 9.00
N LYS A 210 6.66 5.38 9.33
CA LYS A 210 5.61 4.60 8.67
C LYS A 210 4.56 5.52 8.09
N ASN A 211 3.97 5.11 7.00
CA ASN A 211 2.95 5.88 6.30
C ASN A 211 1.55 5.38 6.67
N ASN A 212 0.84 6.13 7.49
CA ASN A 212 -0.56 5.85 7.84
C ASN A 212 -1.48 6.76 7.04
N VAL A 213 -2.57 6.21 6.50
CA VAL A 213 -3.45 6.93 5.60
C VAL A 213 -4.90 6.75 6.01
N VAL A 214 -5.61 7.88 6.15
CA VAL A 214 -7.07 7.90 6.22
C VAL A 214 -7.60 8.17 4.83
N GLN A 215 -8.53 7.35 4.37
CA GLN A 215 -9.18 7.46 3.07
C GLN A 215 -10.66 7.78 3.26
N ILE A 216 -11.18 8.75 2.49
CA ILE A 216 -12.61 9.02 2.37
C ILE A 216 -12.96 8.82 0.90
N PHE A 217 -13.92 7.97 0.59
CA PHE A 217 -14.20 7.58 -0.77
C PHE A 217 -15.68 7.41 -1.07
N ALA A 218 -16.02 7.53 -2.34
CA ALA A 218 -17.28 7.13 -2.93
C ALA A 218 -17.03 6.09 -4.03
N GLY A 219 -18.01 5.27 -4.30
CA GLY A 219 -17.92 4.26 -5.35
C GLY A 219 -19.27 3.80 -5.85
N TYR A 220 -19.23 3.04 -6.92
CA TYR A 220 -20.40 2.42 -7.50
C TYR A 220 -20.13 0.95 -7.82
N ARG A 221 -21.04 0.09 -7.39
CA ARG A 221 -21.06 -1.36 -7.61
C ARG A 221 -22.09 -1.67 -8.70
N PHE A 222 -21.66 -2.34 -9.75
CA PHE A 222 -22.51 -2.73 -10.90
C PHE A 222 -23.31 -3.99 -10.64
#